data_2cdb746556e73329ad8c2de48a09b218
#
_entry.id   2cdb746556e73329ad8c2de48a09b218
#
_cell.length_a   1.000
_cell.length_b   1.000
_cell.length_c   1.000
_cell.angle_alpha   90.00
_cell.angle_beta   90.00
_cell.angle_gamma   90.00
#
_symmetry.space_group_name_H-M   'P 1'
#
loop_
_entity.id
_entity.type
_entity.pdbx_description
1 polymer ?
#
loop_
_entity_poly.entity_id
_entity_poly.type
_entity_poly.pdbx_seq_one_letter_code
_entity_poly.pdbx_strand_id
1 'polypeptide(L)'
;MSKSSWVGGIDNWVNQGSAPICVDSSPYLIWNDWNASQRDLFITNSNGEIVFKENITSGIPNDINAIILNYLSIEKDFQPLTFKLGQNFPNPFNGQTQIPFTLINPENISVNIFDINGRIIKSLFVGYQNAGSTVLKWDGTNNFNEIVSSGIYFYKIKTSNISSMKKLIFAK
;
A
#
# COMPACT_ATOMS: atom_id res chain seq x y z
N MET A 1 -26.45 -0.04 0.16
CA MET A 1 -27.40 0.33 -0.91
C MET A 1 -28.78 0.51 -0.30
N SER A 2 -29.52 1.53 -0.68
CA SER A 2 -30.87 1.82 -0.13
C SER A 2 -31.87 1.99 -1.28
N LYS A 3 -33.11 1.51 -1.12
CA LYS A 3 -34.17 1.84 -2.04
C LYS A 3 -34.50 3.32 -1.98
N SER A 4 -34.85 3.94 -3.11
CA SER A 4 -35.14 5.38 -3.16
C SER A 4 -36.29 5.81 -2.22
N SER A 5 -37.18 4.90 -1.82
CA SER A 5 -38.22 5.15 -0.81
C SER A 5 -37.68 5.37 0.61
N TRP A 6 -36.38 5.13 0.86
CA TRP A 6 -35.70 5.26 2.17
C TRP A 6 -34.67 6.40 2.18
N VAL A 7 -34.76 7.33 1.23
CA VAL A 7 -33.78 8.43 1.07
C VAL A 7 -33.65 9.30 2.31
N GLY A 8 -34.68 9.40 3.16
CA GLY A 8 -34.63 10.19 4.40
C GLY A 8 -33.63 9.71 5.48
N GLY A 9 -33.04 8.51 5.30
CA GLY A 9 -32.00 7.98 6.19
C GLY A 9 -30.56 8.17 5.67
N ILE A 10 -30.40 8.61 4.41
CA ILE A 10 -29.08 8.71 3.76
C ILE A 10 -28.21 9.76 4.42
N ASP A 11 -28.79 10.89 4.84
CA ASP A 11 -28.04 11.99 5.49
C ASP A 11 -27.33 11.53 6.77
N ASN A 12 -27.94 10.60 7.53
CA ASN A 12 -27.32 10.02 8.70
C ASN A 12 -26.10 9.14 8.35
N TRP A 13 -26.10 8.51 7.19
CA TRP A 13 -25.01 7.64 6.74
C TRP A 13 -23.87 8.44 6.12
N VAL A 14 -24.20 9.48 5.35
CA VAL A 14 -23.23 10.39 4.73
C VAL A 14 -22.43 11.16 5.80
N ASN A 15 -23.09 11.54 6.91
CA ASN A 15 -22.46 12.30 7.99
C ASN A 15 -21.56 11.45 8.90
N GLN A 16 -21.56 10.11 8.78
CA GLN A 16 -20.78 9.23 9.64
C GLN A 16 -19.54 8.60 8.97
N GLY A 17 -19.33 8.82 7.68
CA GLY A 17 -18.19 8.26 6.99
C GLY A 17 -18.01 8.74 5.56
N SER A 18 -16.83 8.50 5.00
CA SER A 18 -16.47 8.83 3.61
C SER A 18 -16.75 7.68 2.61
N ALA A 19 -17.47 6.64 3.02
CA ALA A 19 -17.78 5.52 2.14
C ALA A 19 -18.80 5.94 1.06
N PRO A 20 -18.61 5.55 -0.21
CA PRO A 20 -19.56 5.85 -1.27
C PRO A 20 -20.90 5.16 -0.99
N ILE A 21 -21.99 5.93 -1.09
CA ILE A 21 -23.35 5.43 -0.96
C ILE A 21 -24.00 5.41 -2.34
N CYS A 22 -24.45 4.23 -2.74
CA CYS A 22 -25.24 4.06 -3.96
C CYS A 22 -26.73 4.00 -3.63
N VAL A 23 -27.54 4.73 -4.38
CA VAL A 23 -29.00 4.69 -4.29
C VAL A 23 -29.54 3.98 -5.51
N ASP A 24 -30.28 2.90 -5.29
CA ASP A 24 -30.98 2.17 -6.34
C ASP A 24 -32.38 2.78 -6.53
N SER A 25 -32.57 3.49 -7.64
CA SER A 25 -33.82 4.14 -7.98
C SER A 25 -34.78 3.14 -8.62
N SER A 26 -36.12 3.43 -8.54
CA SER A 26 -37.13 2.62 -9.25
C SER A 26 -36.78 2.51 -10.74
N PRO A 27 -36.84 1.31 -11.33
CA PRO A 27 -37.45 0.05 -10.88
C PRO A 27 -36.61 -0.86 -9.98
N TYR A 28 -35.59 -0.33 -9.28
CA TYR A 28 -34.77 -1.08 -8.30
C TYR A 28 -34.08 -2.29 -8.92
N LEU A 29 -33.43 -2.11 -10.06
CA LEU A 29 -32.80 -3.19 -10.83
C LEU A 29 -31.73 -3.91 -10.03
N ILE A 30 -30.84 -3.17 -9.38
CA ILE A 30 -29.74 -3.74 -8.58
C ILE A 30 -30.30 -4.52 -7.39
N TRP A 31 -31.33 -3.98 -6.73
CA TRP A 31 -32.00 -4.66 -5.62
C TRP A 31 -32.60 -5.99 -6.04
N ASN A 32 -33.25 -6.02 -7.21
CA ASN A 32 -33.86 -7.21 -7.76
C ASN A 32 -32.84 -8.22 -8.27
N ASP A 33 -31.78 -7.76 -8.97
CA ASP A 33 -30.72 -8.59 -9.50
C ASP A 33 -29.94 -9.28 -8.37
N TRP A 34 -29.75 -8.58 -7.26
CA TRP A 34 -29.05 -9.14 -6.10
C TRP A 34 -29.96 -9.96 -5.19
N ASN A 35 -31.24 -10.09 -5.53
CA ASN A 35 -32.26 -10.70 -4.67
C ASN A 35 -32.13 -10.18 -3.22
N ALA A 36 -32.04 -8.85 -3.09
CA ALA A 36 -31.77 -8.20 -1.84
C ALA A 36 -33.04 -8.13 -0.98
N SER A 37 -32.89 -8.34 0.32
CA SER A 37 -33.90 -8.04 1.31
C SER A 37 -33.48 -6.88 2.20
N GLN A 38 -34.40 -6.33 2.96
CA GLN A 38 -34.09 -5.30 3.93
C GLN A 38 -33.09 -5.84 4.95
N ARG A 39 -32.02 -5.06 5.22
CA ARG A 39 -30.93 -5.42 6.13
C ARG A 39 -29.99 -6.54 5.65
N ASP A 40 -29.88 -6.75 4.34
CA ASP A 40 -28.81 -7.58 3.81
C ASP A 40 -27.52 -6.79 3.71
N LEU A 41 -26.44 -7.41 4.16
CA LEU A 41 -25.06 -6.96 3.98
C LEU A 41 -24.48 -7.66 2.75
N PHE A 42 -23.90 -6.89 1.84
CA PHE A 42 -23.21 -7.40 0.66
C PHE A 42 -21.74 -6.98 0.69
N ILE A 43 -20.88 -7.89 0.28
CA ILE A 43 -19.48 -7.57 -0.06
C ILE A 43 -19.30 -7.93 -1.53
N THR A 44 -18.73 -7.02 -2.31
CA THR A 44 -18.41 -7.25 -3.72
C THR A 44 -16.89 -7.21 -3.92
N ASN A 45 -16.39 -8.01 -4.88
CA ASN A 45 -15.02 -7.90 -5.33
C ASN A 45 -14.83 -6.67 -6.24
N SER A 46 -13.60 -6.45 -6.73
CA SER A 46 -13.27 -5.34 -7.63
C SER A 46 -14.01 -5.37 -8.97
N ASN A 47 -14.55 -6.51 -9.37
CA ASN A 47 -15.34 -6.68 -10.59
C ASN A 47 -16.84 -6.41 -10.38
N GLY A 48 -17.26 -6.12 -9.13
CA GLY A 48 -18.67 -5.91 -8.77
C GLY A 48 -19.46 -7.19 -8.51
N GLU A 49 -18.81 -8.37 -8.49
CA GLU A 49 -19.48 -9.63 -8.19
C GLU A 49 -19.69 -9.77 -6.68
N ILE A 50 -20.91 -10.21 -6.28
CA ILE A 50 -21.22 -10.45 -4.87
C ILE A 50 -20.45 -11.68 -4.39
N VAL A 51 -19.54 -11.48 -3.45
CA VAL A 51 -18.74 -12.56 -2.84
C VAL A 51 -19.24 -12.95 -1.45
N PHE A 52 -20.06 -12.09 -0.84
CA PHE A 52 -20.68 -12.37 0.44
C PHE A 52 -22.05 -11.70 0.52
N LYS A 53 -23.02 -12.39 1.10
CA LYS A 53 -24.35 -11.88 1.39
C LYS A 53 -24.86 -12.49 2.68
N GLU A 54 -25.29 -11.67 3.62
CA GLU A 54 -25.91 -12.12 4.86
C GLU A 54 -26.94 -11.11 5.36
N ASN A 55 -28.05 -11.61 5.93
CA ASN A 55 -29.03 -10.75 6.57
C ASN A 55 -28.60 -10.40 8.00
N ILE A 56 -28.40 -9.11 8.25
CA ILE A 56 -27.87 -8.58 9.51
C ILE A 56 -28.96 -8.13 10.49
N THR A 57 -30.15 -8.72 10.41
CA THR A 57 -31.25 -8.42 11.36
C THR A 57 -30.86 -8.72 12.80
N SER A 58 -30.04 -9.76 13.02
CA SER A 58 -29.51 -10.17 14.34
C SER A 58 -28.25 -9.43 14.75
N GLY A 59 -27.78 -8.49 13.94
CA GLY A 59 -26.54 -7.74 14.14
C GLY A 59 -25.49 -8.07 13.07
N ILE A 60 -24.42 -7.28 13.07
CA ILE A 60 -23.27 -7.53 12.19
C ILE A 60 -22.49 -8.73 12.75
N PRO A 61 -22.06 -9.70 11.91
CA PRO A 61 -21.25 -10.82 12.35
C PRO A 61 -19.99 -10.35 13.11
N ASN A 62 -19.68 -11.00 14.24
CA ASN A 62 -18.51 -10.64 15.06
C ASN A 62 -17.19 -10.82 14.31
N ASP A 63 -17.16 -11.68 13.31
CA ASP A 63 -16.02 -12.01 12.47
C ASP A 63 -16.03 -11.26 11.13
N ILE A 64 -16.85 -10.20 11.01
CA ILE A 64 -16.97 -9.42 9.75
C ILE A 64 -15.61 -8.96 9.20
N ASN A 65 -14.67 -8.62 10.06
CA ASN A 65 -13.33 -8.24 9.63
C ASN A 65 -12.59 -9.42 8.97
N ALA A 66 -12.71 -10.63 9.50
CA ALA A 66 -12.12 -11.82 8.90
C ALA A 66 -12.78 -12.15 7.56
N ILE A 67 -14.11 -12.00 7.49
CA ILE A 67 -14.88 -12.17 6.25
C ILE A 67 -14.43 -11.16 5.19
N ILE A 68 -14.34 -9.88 5.54
CA ILE A 68 -13.88 -8.82 4.65
C ILE A 68 -12.46 -9.11 4.15
N LEU A 69 -11.52 -9.46 5.03
CA LEU A 69 -10.14 -9.77 4.67
C LEU A 69 -10.06 -10.98 3.73
N ASN A 70 -10.84 -12.01 3.96
CA ASN A 70 -10.88 -13.20 3.12
C ASN A 70 -11.36 -12.89 1.69
N TYR A 71 -12.36 -12.04 1.53
CA TYR A 71 -12.94 -11.73 0.20
C TYR A 71 -12.27 -10.57 -0.53
N LEU A 72 -11.64 -9.65 0.17
CA LEU A 72 -10.91 -8.55 -0.50
C LEU A 72 -9.60 -8.99 -1.14
N SER A 73 -9.21 -10.28 -1.03
CA SER A 73 -7.93 -10.80 -1.54
C SER A 73 -6.71 -9.97 -1.11
N ILE A 74 -6.87 -9.24 0.00
CA ILE A 74 -5.80 -8.42 0.59
C ILE A 74 -4.69 -9.32 1.15
N GLU A 75 -4.94 -10.63 1.25
CA GLU A 75 -3.93 -11.59 1.70
C GLU A 75 -2.65 -11.64 0.84
N LYS A 76 -2.68 -11.10 -0.38
CA LYS A 76 -1.44 -11.11 -1.20
C LYS A 76 -0.53 -9.91 -0.97
N ASP A 77 -1.00 -8.83 -0.35
CA ASP A 77 -0.21 -7.60 -0.19
C ASP A 77 -0.10 -7.07 1.25
N PHE A 78 -0.81 -7.64 2.22
CA PHE A 78 -0.48 -7.45 3.63
C PHE A 78 0.63 -8.42 4.06
N GLN A 79 1.73 -8.39 3.36
CA GLN A 79 3.00 -8.76 3.98
C GLN A 79 3.20 -7.74 5.11
N PRO A 80 3.26 -8.19 6.37
CA PRO A 80 3.59 -7.26 7.45
C PRO A 80 4.84 -6.52 6.99
N LEU A 81 4.81 -5.18 7.06
CA LEU A 81 5.95 -4.36 6.66
C LEU A 81 7.15 -4.86 7.45
N THR A 82 7.99 -5.69 6.85
CA THR A 82 9.21 -6.20 7.49
C THR A 82 10.24 -5.09 7.64
N PHE A 83 10.02 -3.99 6.90
CA PHE A 83 10.88 -2.81 7.00
C PHE A 83 10.14 -1.51 6.65
N LYS A 84 10.71 -0.38 7.08
CA LYS A 84 10.34 0.99 6.70
C LYS A 84 11.52 1.66 6.03
N LEU A 85 11.36 2.10 4.77
CA LEU A 85 12.37 2.89 4.06
C LEU A 85 12.08 4.38 4.25
N GLY A 86 13.01 5.11 4.86
CA GLY A 86 12.92 6.56 5.04
C GLY A 86 13.29 7.35 3.78
N GLN A 87 12.96 8.64 3.76
CA GLN A 87 13.45 9.55 2.73
C GLN A 87 14.93 9.87 3.00
N ASN A 88 15.73 9.89 1.93
CA ASN A 88 17.12 10.32 2.05
C ASN A 88 17.24 11.80 2.43
N PHE A 89 18.26 12.14 3.19
CA PHE A 89 18.53 13.53 3.59
C PHE A 89 20.06 13.80 3.60
N PRO A 90 20.46 14.95 3.03
CA PRO A 90 19.67 15.92 2.26
C PRO A 90 19.15 15.38 0.92
N ASN A 91 18.09 15.98 0.37
CA ASN A 91 17.55 15.71 -0.96
C ASN A 91 16.90 16.98 -1.53
N PRO A 92 17.42 17.64 -2.57
CA PRO A 92 18.65 17.30 -3.31
C PRO A 92 19.90 17.30 -2.42
N PHE A 93 20.94 16.54 -2.86
CA PHE A 93 22.21 16.53 -2.14
C PHE A 93 23.38 16.87 -3.09
N ASN A 94 24.43 17.42 -2.48
CA ASN A 94 25.71 17.67 -3.10
C ASN A 94 26.80 17.05 -2.20
N GLY A 95 27.51 16.08 -2.72
CA GLY A 95 28.52 15.32 -2.00
C GLY A 95 27.97 14.03 -1.38
N GLN A 96 27.20 14.08 -0.33
CA GLN A 96 26.73 12.86 0.37
C GLN A 96 25.27 12.99 0.85
N THR A 97 24.54 11.88 0.80
CA THR A 97 23.20 11.76 1.40
C THR A 97 23.11 10.55 2.30
N GLN A 98 22.22 10.60 3.28
CA GLN A 98 21.92 9.53 4.22
C GLN A 98 20.59 8.88 3.85
N ILE A 99 20.54 7.55 3.85
CA ILE A 99 19.38 6.73 3.52
C ILE A 99 19.02 5.94 4.78
N PRO A 100 18.03 6.42 5.56
CA PRO A 100 17.60 5.72 6.76
C PRO A 100 16.61 4.60 6.39
N PHE A 101 16.70 3.47 7.07
CA PHE A 101 15.69 2.43 7.06
C PHE A 101 15.61 1.72 8.41
N THR A 102 14.49 1.07 8.67
CA THR A 102 14.27 0.30 9.90
C THR A 102 13.76 -1.08 9.52
N LEU A 103 14.41 -2.13 9.99
CA LEU A 103 13.93 -3.51 9.90
C LEU A 103 13.17 -3.87 11.16
N ILE A 104 12.03 -4.55 11.01
CA ILE A 104 11.25 -5.09 12.12
C ILE A 104 11.87 -6.40 12.61
N ASN A 105 12.29 -7.25 11.66
CA ASN A 105 12.95 -8.53 11.95
C ASN A 105 14.31 -8.59 11.25
N PRO A 106 15.27 -9.35 11.82
CA PRO A 106 16.56 -9.56 11.15
C PRO A 106 16.36 -10.39 9.88
N GLU A 107 16.91 -9.96 8.75
CA GLU A 107 16.80 -10.68 7.48
C GLU A 107 17.92 -10.30 6.48
N ASN A 108 18.00 -11.08 5.39
CA ASN A 108 18.88 -10.75 4.27
C ASN A 108 18.24 -9.65 3.44
N ILE A 109 18.99 -8.58 3.22
CA ILE A 109 18.56 -7.44 2.41
C ILE A 109 19.58 -7.08 1.34
N SER A 110 19.11 -6.39 0.32
CA SER A 110 19.98 -5.64 -0.60
C SER A 110 19.49 -4.21 -0.72
N VAL A 111 20.43 -3.26 -0.71
CA VAL A 111 20.16 -1.84 -0.91
C VAL A 111 21.02 -1.34 -2.05
N ASN A 112 20.37 -0.95 -3.15
CA ASN A 112 21.04 -0.55 -4.39
C ASN A 112 20.53 0.81 -4.85
N ILE A 113 21.42 1.54 -5.54
CA ILE A 113 21.12 2.77 -6.28
C ILE A 113 20.95 2.43 -7.76
N PHE A 114 19.94 3.01 -8.38
CA PHE A 114 19.59 2.84 -9.79
C PHE A 114 19.54 4.17 -10.52
N ASP A 115 19.85 4.16 -11.80
CA ASP A 115 19.56 5.27 -12.70
C ASP A 115 18.09 5.24 -13.18
N ILE A 116 17.69 6.24 -13.99
CA ILE A 116 16.35 6.34 -14.57
C ILE A 116 16.00 5.20 -15.54
N ASN A 117 16.99 4.46 -16.04
CA ASN A 117 16.81 3.30 -16.91
C ASN A 117 16.74 1.98 -16.13
N GLY A 118 16.79 2.04 -14.80
CA GLY A 118 16.76 0.85 -13.92
C GLY A 118 18.08 0.10 -13.84
N ARG A 119 19.20 0.66 -14.29
CA ARG A 119 20.53 0.05 -14.17
C ARG A 119 21.08 0.31 -12.79
N ILE A 120 21.69 -0.72 -12.18
CA ILE A 120 22.37 -0.58 -10.89
C ILE A 120 23.61 0.30 -11.07
N ILE A 121 23.66 1.38 -10.33
CA ILE A 121 24.79 2.31 -10.25
C ILE A 121 25.73 1.92 -9.10
N LYS A 122 25.16 1.68 -7.92
CA LYS A 122 25.92 1.33 -6.70
C LYS A 122 25.16 0.32 -5.88
N SER A 123 25.86 -0.70 -5.40
CA SER A 123 25.39 -1.58 -4.33
C SER A 123 25.88 -1.04 -3.00
N LEU A 124 24.98 -0.53 -2.17
CA LEU A 124 25.33 0.06 -0.87
C LEU A 124 25.47 -1.00 0.22
N PHE A 125 24.63 -2.03 0.16
CA PHE A 125 24.62 -3.13 1.10
C PHE A 125 24.00 -4.39 0.49
N VAL A 126 24.60 -5.54 0.75
CA VAL A 126 24.04 -6.86 0.44
C VAL A 126 24.44 -7.82 1.56
N GLY A 127 23.48 -8.41 2.23
CA GLY A 127 23.74 -9.36 3.30
C GLY A 127 22.70 -9.37 4.41
N TYR A 128 23.04 -10.05 5.50
CA TYR A 128 22.20 -10.17 6.69
C TYR A 128 22.30 -8.90 7.54
N GLN A 129 21.15 -8.37 7.91
CA GLN A 129 21.04 -7.16 8.72
C GLN A 129 20.14 -7.44 9.94
N ASN A 130 20.58 -7.02 11.12
CA ASN A 130 19.80 -7.12 12.35
C ASN A 130 18.58 -6.19 12.32
N ALA A 131 17.56 -6.51 13.13
CA ALA A 131 16.43 -5.63 13.37
C ALA A 131 16.89 -4.29 13.98
N GLY A 132 16.15 -3.24 13.71
CA GLY A 132 16.44 -1.90 14.20
C GLY A 132 16.66 -0.88 13.09
N SER A 133 16.99 0.35 13.49
CA SER A 133 17.21 1.46 12.58
C SER A 133 18.68 1.51 12.11
N THR A 134 18.85 1.66 10.82
CA THR A 134 20.16 1.75 10.15
C THR A 134 20.17 2.92 9.18
N VAL A 135 21.33 3.53 8.99
CA VAL A 135 21.55 4.62 8.04
C VAL A 135 22.69 4.23 7.12
N LEU A 136 22.41 4.09 5.83
CA LEU A 136 23.43 3.98 4.80
C LEU A 136 23.76 5.35 4.22
N LYS A 137 24.94 5.47 3.63
CA LYS A 137 25.39 6.71 3.01
C LYS A 137 25.69 6.47 1.54
N TRP A 138 25.35 7.44 0.71
CA TRP A 138 25.75 7.47 -0.69
C TRP A 138 26.39 8.81 -1.04
N ASP A 139 27.53 8.75 -1.68
CA ASP A 139 28.39 9.86 -2.02
C ASP A 139 28.32 10.27 -3.51
N GLY A 140 27.34 9.78 -4.25
CA GLY A 140 27.20 10.06 -5.68
C GLY A 140 28.20 9.29 -6.55
N THR A 141 28.78 8.17 -6.06
CA THR A 141 29.67 7.32 -6.85
C THR A 141 29.02 6.03 -7.33
N ASN A 142 29.54 5.47 -8.42
CA ASN A 142 29.18 4.13 -8.92
C ASN A 142 29.98 3.02 -8.17
N ASN A 143 29.83 1.76 -8.60
CA ASN A 143 30.57 0.63 -8.03
C ASN A 143 32.09 0.69 -8.24
N PHE A 144 32.56 1.51 -9.18
CA PHE A 144 33.98 1.74 -9.45
C PHE A 144 34.54 2.96 -8.72
N ASN A 145 33.73 3.57 -7.81
CA ASN A 145 34.04 4.81 -7.08
C ASN A 145 34.20 6.05 -7.99
N GLU A 146 33.64 6.03 -9.19
CA GLU A 146 33.59 7.17 -10.08
C GLU A 146 32.32 7.98 -9.79
N ILE A 147 32.47 9.32 -9.76
CA ILE A 147 31.34 10.23 -9.54
C ILE A 147 30.40 10.17 -10.73
N VAL A 148 29.12 9.96 -10.44
CA VAL A 148 28.06 9.93 -11.48
C VAL A 148 27.60 11.34 -11.86
N SER A 149 26.86 11.47 -12.96
CA SER A 149 26.29 12.75 -13.40
C SER A 149 25.23 13.25 -12.44
N SER A 150 25.07 14.58 -12.34
CA SER A 150 23.90 15.16 -11.66
C SER A 150 22.61 14.66 -12.31
N GLY A 151 21.61 14.35 -11.50
CA GLY A 151 20.36 13.84 -12.03
C GLY A 151 19.48 13.15 -10.98
N ILE A 152 18.46 12.47 -11.49
CA ILE A 152 17.51 11.69 -10.70
C ILE A 152 18.02 10.25 -10.63
N TYR A 153 18.04 9.70 -9.41
CA TYR A 153 18.35 8.33 -9.09
C TYR A 153 17.28 7.75 -8.19
N PHE A 154 17.30 6.44 -8.04
CA PHE A 154 16.39 5.71 -7.15
C PHE A 154 17.21 4.82 -6.25
N TYR A 155 16.84 4.72 -4.99
CA TYR A 155 17.37 3.70 -4.10
C TYR A 155 16.27 2.71 -3.73
N LYS A 156 16.64 1.45 -3.73
CA LYS A 156 15.72 0.33 -3.49
C LYS A 156 16.29 -0.56 -2.41
N ILE A 157 15.49 -0.80 -1.38
CA ILE A 157 15.71 -1.89 -0.44
C ILE A 157 14.85 -3.08 -0.89
N LYS A 158 15.44 -4.26 -0.89
CA LYS A 158 14.76 -5.51 -1.21
C LYS A 158 15.10 -6.53 -0.14
N THR A 159 14.09 -7.19 0.39
CA THR A 159 14.15 -8.37 1.24
C THR A 159 13.82 -9.62 0.44
N SER A 160 13.70 -10.77 1.08
CA SER A 160 13.24 -12.00 0.42
C SER A 160 11.86 -11.87 -0.22
N ASN A 161 10.94 -11.13 0.42
CA ASN A 161 9.52 -11.13 0.08
C ASN A 161 9.03 -9.82 -0.53
N ILE A 162 9.58 -8.68 -0.07
CA ILE A 162 9.09 -7.35 -0.45
C ILE A 162 10.24 -6.41 -0.85
N SER A 163 9.88 -5.34 -1.54
CA SER A 163 10.82 -4.28 -1.85
C SER A 163 10.15 -2.91 -1.79
N SER A 164 10.93 -1.89 -1.46
CA SER A 164 10.50 -0.48 -1.51
C SER A 164 11.55 0.36 -2.20
N MET A 165 11.10 1.38 -2.94
CA MET A 165 11.96 2.27 -3.71
C MET A 165 11.57 3.72 -3.45
N LYS A 166 12.58 4.60 -3.41
CA LYS A 166 12.38 6.04 -3.33
C LYS A 166 13.32 6.78 -4.27
N LYS A 167 12.90 7.98 -4.64
CA LYS A 167 13.63 8.89 -5.50
C LYS A 167 14.60 9.74 -4.67
N LEU A 168 15.78 10.01 -5.24
CA LEU A 168 16.72 11.01 -4.77
C LEU A 168 17.25 11.86 -5.93
N ILE A 169 17.74 13.05 -5.63
CA ILE A 169 18.26 14.00 -6.61
C ILE A 169 19.70 14.34 -6.21
N PHE A 170 20.62 14.02 -7.11
CA PHE A 170 22.03 14.42 -7.00
C PHE A 170 22.27 15.70 -7.79
N ALA A 171 22.73 16.74 -7.14
CA ALA A 171 23.05 18.03 -7.71
C ALA A 171 24.52 18.36 -7.39
N LYS A 172 25.36 18.34 -8.40
CA LYS A 172 26.77 18.67 -8.29
C LYS A 172 27.00 20.14 -8.61
#